data_e15c4500fffadc40179673f5bde800dc
#
_entry.id   e15c4500fffadc40179673f5bde800dc
#
_cell.length_a   1.000
_cell.length_b   1.000
_cell.length_c   1.000
_cell.angle_alpha   90.00
_cell.angle_beta   90.00
_cell.angle_gamma   90.00
#
_symmetry.space_group_name_H-M   'P 1'
#
loop_
_entity.id
_entity.type
_entity.pdbx_description
1 polymer ?
#
loop_
_entity_poly.entity_id
_entity_poly.type
_entity_poly.pdbx_seq_one_letter_code
_entity_poly.pdbx_strand_id
1 'polypeptide(L)'
;MLSKKIGIDLGTSTVLVYVKGEGVVVNEPAVMATDEKGARVLAVGRAASELVGRGGKTRAVRSVRDGNGIDYDVAGAMLQHLIGRIVGRQRIFRPDVMLSVEPMVTGVERRAVLEATIQAGAKTAYLIDKPMAAAIGARVSVATTDGIAIVNIGAGSTEVAAIALGEMLAMESVRIGGDALDRAIETAIVTKHGLRPMPGEAERLKMAFGSAGPDAEADLEVSVADDGGRRVALRVPAAEVQ
;
A
#
# COMPACT_ATOMS: atom_id res chain seq x y z
N MET A 1 -16.99 20.37 19.86
CA MET A 1 -16.71 19.18 19.02
C MET A 1 -15.40 18.58 19.49
N LEU A 2 -15.40 17.29 19.84
CA LEU A 2 -14.19 16.58 20.21
C LEU A 2 -13.29 16.40 18.97
N SER A 3 -11.98 16.45 19.16
CA SER A 3 -10.97 16.16 18.12
C SER A 3 -11.26 14.82 17.45
N LYS A 4 -11.20 14.73 16.09
CA LYS A 4 -11.37 13.47 15.37
C LYS A 4 -10.21 12.52 15.73
N LYS A 5 -10.50 11.23 15.80
CA LYS A 5 -9.49 10.16 15.94
C LYS A 5 -9.39 9.43 14.61
N ILE A 6 -8.20 9.42 14.05
CA ILE A 6 -7.94 8.93 12.69
C ILE A 6 -6.90 7.81 12.76
N GLY A 7 -7.17 6.68 12.11
CA GLY A 7 -6.18 5.65 11.81
C GLY A 7 -5.76 5.76 10.35
N ILE A 8 -4.48 5.72 10.06
CA ILE A 8 -3.94 5.76 8.69
C ILE A 8 -3.03 4.55 8.49
N ASP A 9 -3.28 3.79 7.44
CA ASP A 9 -2.34 2.83 6.90
C ASP A 9 -1.79 3.36 5.57
N LEU A 10 -0.51 3.73 5.58
CA LEU A 10 0.21 4.18 4.40
C LEU A 10 1.00 3.00 3.84
N GLY A 11 0.30 2.19 3.03
CA GLY A 11 0.88 1.01 2.42
C GLY A 11 1.66 1.30 1.13
N THR A 12 2.30 0.27 0.57
CA THR A 12 3.05 0.35 -0.69
C THR A 12 2.12 0.58 -1.89
N SER A 13 1.00 -0.12 -1.94
CA SER A 13 0.03 -0.03 -3.06
C SER A 13 -1.22 0.77 -2.71
N THR A 14 -1.66 0.71 -1.46
CA THR A 14 -2.95 1.28 -1.03
C THR A 14 -2.77 2.12 0.22
N VAL A 15 -3.48 3.24 0.29
CA VAL A 15 -3.65 4.03 1.51
C VAL A 15 -5.07 3.87 2.04
N LEU A 16 -5.17 3.56 3.32
CA LEU A 16 -6.44 3.48 4.04
C LEU A 16 -6.51 4.57 5.12
N VAL A 17 -7.67 5.20 5.25
CA VAL A 17 -7.93 6.11 6.37
C VAL A 17 -9.24 5.72 7.03
N TYR A 18 -9.15 5.42 8.30
CA TYR A 18 -10.27 5.14 9.19
C TYR A 18 -10.53 6.35 10.09
N VAL A 19 -11.79 6.73 10.23
CA VAL A 19 -12.22 7.77 11.18
C VAL A 19 -13.14 7.14 12.22
N LYS A 20 -12.84 7.34 13.49
CA LYS A 20 -13.64 6.78 14.57
C LYS A 20 -15.10 7.27 14.49
N GLY A 21 -16.02 6.32 14.39
CA GLY A 21 -17.45 6.55 14.24
C GLY A 21 -17.95 6.71 12.79
N GLU A 22 -17.04 6.85 11.82
CA GLU A 22 -17.38 6.97 10.40
C GLU A 22 -16.94 5.72 9.60
N GLY A 23 -15.98 4.93 10.12
CA GLY A 23 -15.43 3.77 9.44
C GLY A 23 -14.26 4.12 8.51
N VAL A 24 -14.02 3.30 7.48
CA VAL A 24 -13.00 3.56 6.44
C VAL A 24 -13.56 4.59 5.48
N VAL A 25 -12.97 5.77 5.47
CA VAL A 25 -13.40 6.93 4.65
C VAL A 25 -12.50 7.17 3.43
N VAL A 26 -11.30 6.58 3.41
CA VAL A 26 -10.40 6.56 2.25
C VAL A 26 -9.89 5.15 2.04
N ASN A 27 -10.00 4.67 0.82
CA ASN A 27 -9.39 3.44 0.30
C ASN A 27 -8.99 3.74 -1.15
N GLU A 28 -7.74 4.14 -1.33
CA GLU A 28 -7.24 4.66 -2.59
C GLU A 28 -5.81 4.17 -2.86
N PRO A 29 -5.35 4.19 -4.12
CA PRO A 29 -3.95 3.89 -4.44
C PRO A 29 -2.97 4.79 -3.69
N ALA A 30 -1.88 4.22 -3.18
CA ALA A 30 -0.82 4.96 -2.48
C ALA A 30 0.12 5.64 -3.49
N VAL A 31 -0.43 6.49 -4.34
CA VAL A 31 0.28 7.21 -5.40
C VAL A 31 0.03 8.71 -5.32
N MET A 32 1.04 9.48 -5.65
CA MET A 32 1.01 10.93 -5.78
C MET A 32 1.45 11.31 -7.19
N ALA A 33 0.74 12.21 -7.84
CA ALA A 33 1.15 12.82 -9.10
C ALA A 33 1.84 14.16 -8.82
N THR A 34 3.01 14.35 -9.41
CA THR A 34 3.75 15.61 -9.36
C THR A 34 3.96 16.18 -10.75
N ASP A 35 4.38 17.43 -10.82
CA ASP A 35 4.91 18.00 -12.06
C ASP A 35 6.19 17.27 -12.49
N GLU A 36 6.69 17.57 -13.70
CA GLU A 36 7.92 16.95 -14.28
C GLU A 36 9.13 17.09 -13.35
N LYS A 37 9.23 18.20 -12.63
CA LYS A 37 10.34 18.52 -11.73
C LYS A 37 10.19 17.86 -10.35
N GLY A 38 9.04 17.26 -10.05
CA GLY A 38 8.74 16.69 -8.74
C GLY A 38 8.50 17.74 -7.64
N ALA A 39 8.45 19.03 -8.01
CA ALA A 39 8.38 20.13 -7.06
C ALA A 39 6.95 20.41 -6.54
N ARG A 40 5.92 20.09 -7.32
CA ARG A 40 4.53 20.39 -6.99
C ARG A 40 3.67 19.14 -7.01
N VAL A 41 2.97 18.89 -5.91
CA VAL A 41 1.93 17.86 -5.83
C VAL A 41 0.69 18.33 -6.62
N LEU A 42 0.28 17.55 -7.59
CA LEU A 42 -0.88 17.81 -8.45
C LEU A 42 -2.12 17.05 -7.97
N ALA A 43 -1.94 15.81 -7.56
CA ALA A 43 -3.00 14.95 -7.08
C ALA A 43 -2.45 13.83 -6.16
N VAL A 44 -3.32 13.21 -5.37
CA VAL A 44 -3.01 12.07 -4.50
C VAL A 44 -4.12 11.02 -4.68
N GLY A 45 -3.76 9.74 -4.52
CA GLY A 45 -4.70 8.64 -4.57
C GLY A 45 -5.25 8.38 -5.96
N ARG A 46 -6.55 8.12 -6.06
CA ARG A 46 -7.24 7.81 -7.31
C ARG A 46 -7.08 8.91 -8.36
N ALA A 47 -7.21 10.17 -7.96
CA ALA A 47 -7.01 11.30 -8.86
C ALA A 47 -5.59 11.36 -9.44
N ALA A 48 -4.59 10.95 -8.66
CA ALA A 48 -3.21 10.83 -9.14
C ALA A 48 -3.06 9.72 -10.18
N SER A 49 -3.63 8.54 -9.93
CA SER A 49 -3.62 7.42 -10.89
C SER A 49 -4.28 7.80 -12.22
N GLU A 50 -5.43 8.47 -12.17
CA GLU A 50 -6.13 8.95 -13.37
C GLU A 50 -5.31 9.98 -14.14
N LEU A 51 -4.68 10.92 -13.43
CA LEU A 51 -3.88 11.97 -14.05
C LEU A 51 -2.64 11.39 -14.76
N VAL A 52 -1.95 10.45 -14.12
CA VAL A 52 -0.80 9.74 -14.71
C VAL A 52 -1.23 8.87 -15.89
N GLY A 53 -2.37 8.18 -15.77
CA GLY A 53 -2.90 7.31 -16.84
C GLY A 53 -3.31 8.04 -18.12
N ARG A 54 -3.63 9.35 -18.03
CA ARG A 54 -3.93 10.19 -19.21
C ARG A 54 -2.69 10.59 -20.01
N GLY A 55 -1.49 10.30 -19.50
CA GLY A 55 -0.24 10.76 -20.07
C GLY A 55 -0.02 12.27 -19.86
N GLY A 56 1.13 12.75 -20.27
CA GLY A 56 1.48 14.17 -20.18
C GLY A 56 2.71 14.42 -19.30
N LYS A 57 2.90 15.68 -18.90
CA LYS A 57 4.06 16.13 -18.12
C LYS A 57 3.88 15.89 -16.61
N THR A 58 3.45 14.68 -16.24
CA THR A 58 3.21 14.29 -14.85
C THR A 58 4.05 13.07 -14.47
N ARG A 59 4.51 13.05 -13.23
CA ARG A 59 5.29 11.94 -12.68
C ARG A 59 4.53 11.26 -11.54
N ALA A 60 4.42 9.93 -11.59
CA ALA A 60 3.92 9.15 -10.46
C ALA A 60 5.02 8.96 -9.41
N VAL A 61 4.69 9.20 -8.15
CA VAL A 61 5.58 8.99 -7.01
C VAL A 61 4.83 8.19 -5.95
N ARG A 62 5.48 7.20 -5.36
CA ARG A 62 4.97 6.41 -4.22
C ARG A 62 5.77 6.76 -2.97
N SER A 63 5.11 6.79 -1.81
CA SER A 63 5.75 7.07 -0.52
C SER A 63 6.61 5.90 -0.03
N VAL A 64 6.26 4.68 -0.42
CA VAL A 64 7.04 3.47 -0.16
C VAL A 64 7.58 2.98 -1.50
N ARG A 65 8.90 2.89 -1.63
CA ARG A 65 9.57 2.37 -2.83
C ARG A 65 9.97 0.92 -2.60
N ASP A 66 9.89 0.12 -3.64
CA ASP A 66 10.32 -1.28 -3.64
C ASP A 66 11.70 -1.45 -3.00
N GLY A 67 11.74 -1.98 -1.78
CA GLY A 67 12.98 -2.31 -1.09
C GLY A 67 13.81 -1.15 -0.53
N ASN A 68 13.50 0.12 -0.81
CA ASN A 68 14.30 1.29 -0.43
C ASN A 68 13.74 2.10 0.76
N GLY A 69 12.74 1.57 1.48
CA GLY A 69 12.14 2.27 2.62
C GLY A 69 11.14 3.36 2.24
N ILE A 70 10.85 4.22 3.20
CA ILE A 70 9.85 5.29 3.08
C ILE A 70 10.53 6.57 2.56
N ASP A 71 9.96 7.17 1.53
CA ASP A 71 10.27 8.53 1.13
C ASP A 71 9.47 9.50 2.02
N TYR A 72 10.12 10.07 3.03
CA TYR A 72 9.46 10.87 4.07
C TYR A 72 8.83 12.15 3.56
N ASP A 73 9.39 12.78 2.53
CA ASP A 73 8.84 13.99 1.92
C ASP A 73 7.53 13.66 1.20
N VAL A 74 7.52 12.57 0.45
CA VAL A 74 6.34 12.06 -0.24
C VAL A 74 5.27 11.62 0.77
N ALA A 75 5.68 10.86 1.79
CA ALA A 75 4.78 10.41 2.86
C ALA A 75 4.16 11.62 3.60
N GLY A 76 4.96 12.63 3.94
CA GLY A 76 4.50 13.86 4.57
C GLY A 76 3.48 14.62 3.72
N ALA A 77 3.74 14.76 2.43
CA ALA A 77 2.81 15.42 1.49
C ALA A 77 1.50 14.62 1.35
N MET A 78 1.56 13.29 1.29
CA MET A 78 0.37 12.43 1.28
C MET A 78 -0.43 12.57 2.57
N LEU A 79 0.23 12.50 3.73
CA LEU A 79 -0.41 12.66 5.04
C LEU A 79 -1.09 14.04 5.15
N GLN A 80 -0.42 15.10 4.72
CA GLN A 80 -1.00 16.46 4.71
C GLN A 80 -2.27 16.52 3.86
N HIS A 81 -2.25 15.92 2.68
CA HIS A 81 -3.42 15.86 1.81
C HIS A 81 -4.57 15.07 2.46
N LEU A 82 -4.28 13.89 2.99
CA LEU A 82 -5.28 12.99 3.60
C LEU A 82 -5.90 13.61 4.86
N ILE A 83 -5.08 14.12 5.78
CA ILE A 83 -5.55 14.80 7.00
C ILE A 83 -6.37 16.03 6.62
N GLY A 84 -5.90 16.81 5.64
CA GLY A 84 -6.60 17.99 5.13
C GLY A 84 -8.00 17.68 4.58
N ARG A 85 -8.17 16.57 3.84
CA ARG A 85 -9.48 16.08 3.35
C ARG A 85 -10.44 15.75 4.49
N ILE A 86 -9.93 15.12 5.56
CA ILE A 86 -10.75 14.64 6.69
C ILE A 86 -11.17 15.80 7.60
N VAL A 87 -10.26 16.74 7.86
CA VAL A 87 -10.49 17.88 8.76
C VAL A 87 -11.25 19.02 8.05
N GLY A 88 -11.15 19.10 6.73
CA GLY A 88 -11.77 20.15 5.92
C GLY A 88 -11.12 21.52 6.12
N ARG A 89 -11.86 22.58 5.72
CA ARG A 89 -11.37 23.97 5.80
C ARG A 89 -11.23 24.51 7.22
N GLN A 90 -11.98 23.96 8.19
CA GLN A 90 -11.94 24.38 9.58
C GLN A 90 -10.83 23.64 10.36
N ARG A 91 -9.59 24.07 10.22
CA ARG A 91 -8.41 23.53 10.92
C ARG A 91 -8.37 23.83 12.43
N ILE A 92 -9.47 24.23 13.03
CA ILE A 92 -9.52 24.62 14.45
C ILE A 92 -9.31 23.42 15.37
N PHE A 93 -9.79 22.23 14.98
CA PHE A 93 -9.65 21.01 15.77
C PHE A 93 -8.75 20.02 15.04
N ARG A 94 -7.46 20.04 15.39
CA ARG A 94 -6.49 19.07 14.86
C ARG A 94 -6.83 17.65 15.36
N PRO A 95 -6.73 16.62 14.51
CA PRO A 95 -7.04 15.25 14.90
C PRO A 95 -5.91 14.60 15.71
N ASP A 96 -6.27 13.58 16.50
CA ASP A 96 -5.33 12.59 16.98
C ASP A 96 -5.19 11.52 15.90
N VAL A 97 -3.95 11.21 15.47
CA VAL A 97 -3.66 10.31 14.36
C VAL A 97 -2.83 9.12 14.84
N MET A 98 -3.24 7.92 14.47
CA MET A 98 -2.47 6.69 14.63
C MET A 98 -2.07 6.18 13.26
N LEU A 99 -0.77 5.97 13.03
CA LEU A 99 -0.26 5.37 11.79
C LEU A 99 0.20 3.94 12.03
N SER A 100 -0.14 3.05 11.09
CA SER A 100 0.50 1.74 11.01
C SER A 100 1.89 1.87 10.38
N VAL A 101 2.86 1.20 10.95
CA VAL A 101 4.24 1.15 10.45
C VAL A 101 4.71 -0.29 10.33
N GLU A 102 5.65 -0.53 9.42
CA GLU A 102 6.31 -1.82 9.35
C GLU A 102 7.12 -2.06 10.63
N PRO A 103 7.10 -3.29 11.12
CA PRO A 103 7.74 -3.59 12.40
C PRO A 103 9.25 -3.36 12.42
N MET A 104 9.92 -3.56 11.28
CA MET A 104 11.38 -3.47 11.14
C MET A 104 11.91 -2.04 10.92
N VAL A 105 11.04 -1.02 10.97
CA VAL A 105 11.50 0.37 10.89
C VAL A 105 12.33 0.76 12.10
N THR A 106 13.44 1.43 11.86
CA THR A 106 14.36 1.89 12.90
C THR A 106 13.73 2.96 13.80
N GLY A 107 14.31 3.17 14.98
CA GLY A 107 13.86 4.24 15.88
C GLY A 107 13.93 5.63 15.26
N VAL A 108 14.91 5.87 14.37
CA VAL A 108 15.04 7.14 13.63
C VAL A 108 13.88 7.31 12.65
N GLU A 109 13.55 6.26 11.90
CA GLU A 109 12.43 6.26 10.96
C GLU A 109 11.09 6.43 11.66
N ARG A 110 10.86 5.72 12.80
CA ARG A 110 9.66 5.92 13.63
C ARG A 110 9.50 7.39 14.03
N ARG A 111 10.59 8.05 14.44
CA ARG A 111 10.57 9.45 14.82
C ARG A 111 10.26 10.36 13.64
N ALA A 112 10.87 10.12 12.48
CA ALA A 112 10.61 10.87 11.26
C ALA A 112 9.13 10.78 10.83
N VAL A 113 8.51 9.60 10.91
CA VAL A 113 7.08 9.41 10.63
C VAL A 113 6.20 10.18 11.60
N LEU A 114 6.52 10.15 12.90
CA LEU A 114 5.78 10.93 13.90
C LEU A 114 5.86 12.43 13.62
N GLU A 115 7.06 12.95 13.36
CA GLU A 115 7.28 14.36 13.06
C GLU A 115 6.55 14.79 11.78
N ALA A 116 6.65 14.00 10.71
CA ALA A 116 5.93 14.24 9.45
C ALA A 116 4.40 14.28 9.68
N THR A 117 3.86 13.41 10.55
CA THR A 117 2.43 13.37 10.88
C THR A 117 1.99 14.62 11.62
N ILE A 118 2.78 15.11 12.58
CA ILE A 118 2.50 16.36 13.30
C ILE A 118 2.56 17.56 12.34
N GLN A 119 3.57 17.61 11.46
CA GLN A 119 3.72 18.66 10.45
C GLN A 119 2.56 18.63 9.44
N ALA A 120 2.04 17.44 9.11
CA ALA A 120 0.87 17.26 8.24
C ALA A 120 -0.44 17.77 8.88
N GLY A 121 -0.43 18.13 10.16
CA GLY A 121 -1.56 18.80 10.83
C GLY A 121 -2.22 17.98 11.93
N ALA A 122 -1.65 16.86 12.36
CA ALA A 122 -2.12 16.15 13.54
C ALA A 122 -1.88 16.95 14.82
N LYS A 123 -2.77 16.78 15.82
CA LYS A 123 -2.57 17.28 17.18
C LYS A 123 -1.58 16.39 17.92
N THR A 124 -1.81 15.10 17.84
CA THR A 124 -0.99 14.06 18.43
C THR A 124 -0.82 12.94 17.42
N ALA A 125 0.37 12.35 17.33
CA ALA A 125 0.67 11.23 16.47
C ALA A 125 1.09 10.02 17.30
N TYR A 126 0.60 8.85 16.93
CA TYR A 126 0.92 7.55 17.52
C TYR A 126 1.29 6.59 16.41
N LEU A 127 2.13 5.61 16.73
CA LEU A 127 2.45 4.51 15.83
C LEU A 127 1.91 3.20 16.38
N ILE A 128 1.51 2.33 15.48
CA ILE A 128 1.14 0.94 15.76
C ILE A 128 1.82 0.06 14.70
N ASP A 129 2.33 -1.10 15.11
CA ASP A 129 2.91 -2.04 14.16
C ASP A 129 1.80 -2.70 13.32
N LYS A 130 2.03 -2.85 12.00
CA LYS A 130 1.03 -3.36 11.05
C LYS A 130 0.38 -4.68 11.48
N PRO A 131 1.11 -5.72 11.95
CA PRO A 131 0.47 -6.95 12.39
C PRO A 131 -0.48 -6.76 13.57
N MET A 132 -0.13 -5.88 14.52
CA MET A 132 -1.01 -5.54 15.63
C MET A 132 -2.28 -4.82 15.14
N ALA A 133 -2.11 -3.85 14.24
CA ALA A 133 -3.24 -3.15 13.63
C ALA A 133 -4.15 -4.11 12.85
N ALA A 134 -3.57 -5.07 12.11
CA ALA A 134 -4.28 -6.10 11.37
C ALA A 134 -5.09 -7.01 12.30
N ALA A 135 -4.49 -7.48 13.41
CA ALA A 135 -5.17 -8.30 14.40
C ALA A 135 -6.38 -7.57 15.00
N ILE A 136 -6.20 -6.30 15.39
CA ILE A 136 -7.29 -5.46 15.92
C ILE A 136 -8.39 -5.27 14.86
N GLY A 137 -8.00 -4.99 13.61
CA GLY A 137 -8.92 -4.82 12.48
C GLY A 137 -9.71 -6.07 12.16
N ALA A 138 -9.11 -7.25 12.26
CA ALA A 138 -9.73 -8.54 12.13
C ALA A 138 -10.63 -8.91 13.35
N ARG A 139 -10.67 -8.06 14.37
CA ARG A 139 -11.40 -8.27 15.64
C ARG A 139 -10.93 -9.52 16.39
N VAL A 140 -9.69 -9.90 16.21
CA VAL A 140 -9.07 -10.97 16.99
C VAL A 140 -8.68 -10.42 18.36
N SER A 141 -8.96 -11.16 19.43
CA SER A 141 -8.61 -10.71 20.78
C SER A 141 -7.10 -10.80 20.99
N VAL A 142 -6.43 -9.64 21.02
CA VAL A 142 -4.98 -9.54 21.23
C VAL A 142 -4.57 -9.58 22.71
N ALA A 143 -5.54 -9.42 23.64
CA ALA A 143 -5.30 -9.31 25.07
C ALA A 143 -5.39 -10.65 25.82
N THR A 144 -5.61 -11.76 25.12
CA THR A 144 -5.68 -13.10 25.72
C THR A 144 -4.29 -13.66 26.04
N THR A 145 -4.23 -14.59 26.98
CA THR A 145 -3.03 -15.38 27.28
C THR A 145 -2.71 -16.39 26.18
N ASP A 146 -3.74 -16.84 25.46
CA ASP A 146 -3.57 -17.73 24.32
C ASP A 146 -2.95 -16.92 23.18
N GLY A 147 -1.76 -17.31 22.75
CA GLY A 147 -1.06 -16.64 21.65
C GLY A 147 -1.82 -16.77 20.34
N ILE A 148 -1.84 -15.69 19.56
CA ILE A 148 -2.37 -15.67 18.19
C ILE A 148 -1.23 -15.43 17.21
N ALA A 149 -1.31 -16.08 16.04
CA ALA A 149 -0.43 -15.81 14.92
C ALA A 149 -1.17 -14.98 13.88
N ILE A 150 -0.53 -13.91 13.41
CA ILE A 150 -1.03 -13.05 12.34
C ILE A 150 -0.04 -13.12 11.19
N VAL A 151 -0.54 -13.39 9.99
CA VAL A 151 0.20 -13.24 8.73
C VAL A 151 -0.43 -12.08 7.97
N ASN A 152 0.34 -11.02 7.75
CA ASN A 152 -0.07 -9.84 6.99
C ASN A 152 0.68 -9.81 5.67
N ILE A 153 -0.03 -10.06 4.56
CA ILE A 153 0.55 -10.08 3.21
C ILE A 153 0.15 -8.79 2.51
N GLY A 154 1.12 -7.87 2.39
CA GLY A 154 0.95 -6.59 1.70
C GLY A 154 1.42 -6.63 0.24
N ALA A 155 1.46 -5.46 -0.40
CA ALA A 155 2.03 -5.33 -1.73
C ALA A 155 3.57 -5.41 -1.71
N GLY A 156 4.21 -4.74 -0.75
CA GLY A 156 5.69 -4.66 -0.68
C GLY A 156 6.33 -5.68 0.26
N SER A 157 5.61 -6.16 1.27
CA SER A 157 6.16 -7.01 2.33
C SER A 157 5.13 -8.02 2.83
N THR A 158 5.64 -9.06 3.48
CA THR A 158 4.85 -10.02 4.27
C THR A 158 5.42 -10.05 5.67
N GLU A 159 4.57 -9.84 6.67
CA GLU A 159 4.90 -9.89 8.09
C GLU A 159 4.19 -11.05 8.76
N VAL A 160 4.90 -11.72 9.66
CA VAL A 160 4.34 -12.74 10.55
C VAL A 160 4.62 -12.33 11.98
N ALA A 161 3.61 -12.32 12.83
CA ALA A 161 3.75 -11.97 14.24
C ALA A 161 2.99 -12.94 15.14
N ALA A 162 3.58 -13.23 16.29
CA ALA A 162 2.92 -13.88 17.43
C ALA A 162 2.56 -12.81 18.46
N ILE A 163 1.30 -12.75 18.85
CA ILE A 163 0.75 -11.73 19.75
C ILE A 163 0.05 -12.41 20.93
N ALA A 164 0.36 -11.99 22.16
CA ALA A 164 -0.36 -12.37 23.36
C ALA A 164 -0.30 -11.24 24.38
N LEU A 165 -1.29 -11.14 25.25
CA LEU A 165 -1.39 -10.14 26.32
C LEU A 165 -1.24 -8.68 25.82
N GLY A 166 -1.61 -8.40 24.57
CA GLY A 166 -1.48 -7.08 23.95
C GLY A 166 -0.09 -6.73 23.46
N GLU A 167 0.86 -7.66 23.49
CA GLU A 167 2.25 -7.47 23.09
C GLU A 167 2.64 -8.38 21.93
N MET A 168 3.54 -7.91 21.06
CA MET A 168 4.17 -8.77 20.06
C MET A 168 5.32 -9.55 20.70
N LEU A 169 5.15 -10.89 20.79
CA LEU A 169 6.13 -11.78 21.38
C LEU A 169 7.25 -12.16 20.42
N ALA A 170 6.93 -12.30 19.16
CA ALA A 170 7.85 -12.61 18.08
C ALA A 170 7.33 -12.02 16.77
N MET A 171 8.24 -11.72 15.86
CA MET A 171 7.89 -11.12 14.59
C MET A 171 9.02 -11.29 13.58
N GLU A 172 8.61 -11.59 12.35
CA GLU A 172 9.49 -11.66 11.18
C GLU A 172 8.86 -10.91 10.03
N SER A 173 9.67 -10.32 9.16
CA SER A 173 9.22 -9.63 7.96
C SER A 173 10.13 -9.95 6.79
N VAL A 174 9.51 -10.20 5.63
CA VAL A 174 10.21 -10.37 4.36
C VAL A 174 9.71 -9.36 3.34
N ARG A 175 10.60 -8.83 2.52
CA ARG A 175 10.26 -7.90 1.44
C ARG A 175 9.76 -8.64 0.19
N ILE A 176 8.80 -9.54 0.40
CA ILE A 176 8.09 -10.28 -0.62
C ILE A 176 6.60 -10.04 -0.36
N GLY A 177 5.92 -9.51 -1.35
CA GLY A 177 4.48 -9.23 -1.32
C GLY A 177 3.92 -9.26 -2.73
N GLY A 178 2.72 -8.71 -2.90
CA GLY A 178 2.01 -8.70 -4.17
C GLY A 178 2.79 -8.16 -5.35
N ASP A 179 3.58 -7.09 -5.14
CA ASP A 179 4.41 -6.49 -6.19
C ASP A 179 5.55 -7.43 -6.66
N ALA A 180 6.08 -8.27 -5.77
CA ALA A 180 7.08 -9.28 -6.14
C ALA A 180 6.47 -10.39 -6.99
N LEU A 181 5.24 -10.80 -6.66
CA LEU A 181 4.49 -11.78 -7.46
C LEU A 181 4.16 -11.20 -8.86
N ASP A 182 3.74 -9.95 -8.94
CA ASP A 182 3.48 -9.28 -10.22
C ASP A 182 4.73 -9.25 -11.10
N ARG A 183 5.89 -8.91 -10.52
CA ARG A 183 7.18 -8.95 -11.24
C ARG A 183 7.57 -10.36 -11.70
N ALA A 184 7.29 -11.39 -10.89
CA ALA A 184 7.55 -12.76 -11.27
C ALA A 184 6.70 -13.18 -12.48
N ILE A 185 5.41 -12.84 -12.46
CA ILE A 185 4.49 -13.08 -13.59
C ILE A 185 4.95 -12.32 -14.85
N GLU A 186 5.27 -11.03 -14.70
CA GLU A 186 5.80 -10.23 -15.81
C GLU A 186 7.06 -10.87 -16.42
N THR A 187 8.00 -11.28 -15.55
CA THR A 187 9.24 -11.94 -15.99
C THR A 187 8.97 -13.25 -16.71
N ALA A 188 8.04 -14.06 -16.20
CA ALA A 188 7.65 -15.33 -16.84
C ALA A 188 7.08 -15.10 -18.26
N ILE A 189 6.18 -14.12 -18.40
CA ILE A 189 5.59 -13.76 -19.70
C ILE A 189 6.67 -13.27 -20.67
N VAL A 190 7.54 -12.36 -20.22
CA VAL A 190 8.63 -11.85 -21.08
C VAL A 190 9.56 -12.98 -21.50
N THR A 191 9.94 -13.85 -20.58
CA THR A 191 10.87 -14.97 -20.87
C THR A 191 10.27 -16.00 -21.82
N LYS A 192 8.98 -16.32 -21.64
CA LYS A 192 8.32 -17.40 -22.39
C LYS A 192 7.78 -16.94 -23.75
N HIS A 193 7.26 -15.72 -23.81
CA HIS A 193 6.56 -15.20 -24.98
C HIS A 193 7.29 -14.06 -25.71
N GLY A 194 8.37 -13.50 -25.13
CA GLY A 194 9.08 -12.34 -25.69
C GLY A 194 8.28 -11.05 -25.67
N LEU A 195 7.13 -11.01 -24.98
CA LEU A 195 6.18 -9.89 -24.98
C LEU A 195 6.11 -9.25 -23.62
N ARG A 196 5.92 -7.94 -23.55
CA ARG A 196 5.80 -7.21 -22.27
C ARG A 196 4.35 -6.96 -21.91
N PRO A 197 3.88 -7.42 -20.73
CA PRO A 197 2.56 -7.05 -20.23
C PRO A 197 2.41 -5.53 -20.14
N MET A 198 1.22 -5.03 -20.49
CA MET A 198 0.88 -3.64 -20.23
C MET A 198 0.79 -3.39 -18.71
N PRO A 199 1.01 -2.15 -18.25
CA PRO A 199 0.92 -1.84 -16.83
C PRO A 199 -0.39 -2.32 -16.20
N GLY A 200 -0.29 -3.06 -15.09
CA GLY A 200 -1.43 -3.63 -14.37
C GLY A 200 -1.92 -5.00 -14.87
N GLU A 201 -1.42 -5.50 -16.01
CA GLU A 201 -1.85 -6.82 -16.52
C GLU A 201 -1.32 -7.97 -15.67
N ALA A 202 -0.09 -7.89 -15.17
CA ALA A 202 0.47 -8.90 -14.26
C ALA A 202 -0.33 -8.98 -12.95
N GLU A 203 -0.70 -7.84 -12.37
CA GLU A 203 -1.58 -7.79 -11.20
C GLU A 203 -2.96 -8.38 -11.50
N ARG A 204 -3.54 -8.08 -12.66
CA ARG A 204 -4.82 -8.64 -13.10
C ARG A 204 -4.74 -10.17 -13.24
N LEU A 205 -3.66 -10.70 -13.79
CA LEU A 205 -3.41 -12.13 -13.86
C LEU A 205 -3.30 -12.76 -12.48
N LYS A 206 -2.49 -12.19 -11.61
CA LYS A 206 -2.34 -12.64 -10.23
C LYS A 206 -3.68 -12.71 -9.51
N MET A 207 -4.50 -11.68 -9.64
CA MET A 207 -5.81 -11.61 -8.98
C MET A 207 -6.82 -12.61 -9.57
N ALA A 208 -6.72 -12.90 -10.86
CA ALA A 208 -7.63 -13.82 -11.52
C ALA A 208 -7.26 -15.30 -11.34
N PHE A 209 -5.97 -15.62 -11.31
CA PHE A 209 -5.46 -17.00 -11.35
C PHE A 209 -4.41 -17.31 -10.29
N GLY A 210 -3.92 -16.32 -9.53
CA GLY A 210 -2.97 -16.58 -8.46
C GLY A 210 -3.55 -17.60 -7.49
N SER A 211 -2.96 -18.78 -7.42
CA SER A 211 -3.32 -19.86 -6.53
C SER A 211 -2.06 -20.51 -5.99
N ALA A 212 -2.07 -20.85 -4.72
CA ALA A 212 -1.03 -21.68 -4.12
C ALA A 212 -1.30 -23.18 -4.30
N GLY A 213 -2.38 -23.54 -5.01
CA GLY A 213 -2.79 -24.92 -5.30
C GLY A 213 -2.76 -25.22 -6.79
N PRO A 214 -2.75 -26.52 -7.17
CA PRO A 214 -2.53 -26.96 -8.56
C PRO A 214 -3.76 -26.83 -9.49
N ASP A 215 -4.86 -26.24 -9.05
CA ASP A 215 -6.19 -26.47 -9.65
C ASP A 215 -6.75 -25.32 -10.51
N ALA A 216 -5.92 -24.46 -11.10
CA ALA A 216 -6.46 -23.46 -12.01
C ALA A 216 -6.48 -23.98 -13.47
N GLU A 217 -7.66 -24.38 -13.93
CA GLU A 217 -7.95 -24.77 -15.32
C GLU A 217 -8.62 -23.63 -16.10
N ALA A 218 -7.90 -22.58 -16.44
CA ALA A 218 -8.44 -21.56 -17.33
C ALA A 218 -7.33 -20.82 -18.05
N ASP A 219 -7.66 -20.22 -19.20
CA ASP A 219 -6.76 -19.32 -19.91
C ASP A 219 -7.28 -17.91 -19.80
N LEU A 220 -6.41 -16.91 -19.65
CA LEU A 220 -6.77 -15.52 -19.68
C LEU A 220 -6.11 -14.78 -20.83
N GLU A 221 -6.89 -13.93 -21.47
CA GLU A 221 -6.37 -12.99 -22.46
C GLU A 221 -5.81 -11.76 -21.75
N VAL A 222 -4.56 -11.42 -22.02
CA VAL A 222 -3.86 -10.25 -21.48
C VAL A 222 -3.39 -9.33 -22.59
N SER A 223 -3.37 -8.05 -22.32
CA SER A 223 -2.81 -7.08 -23.23
C SER A 223 -1.31 -6.99 -23.03
N VAL A 224 -0.56 -7.20 -24.09
CA VAL A 224 0.90 -7.10 -24.10
C VAL A 224 1.35 -6.15 -25.21
N ALA A 225 2.57 -5.63 -25.13
CA ALA A 225 3.21 -4.85 -26.18
C ALA A 225 4.15 -5.76 -26.98
N ASP A 226 4.07 -5.70 -28.33
CA ASP A 226 5.06 -6.29 -29.21
C ASP A 226 6.35 -5.43 -29.30
N ASP A 227 7.36 -5.89 -30.03
CA ASP A 227 8.64 -5.18 -30.21
C ASP A 227 8.47 -3.78 -30.84
N GLY A 228 7.39 -3.53 -31.53
CA GLY A 228 7.01 -2.23 -32.10
C GLY A 228 6.19 -1.37 -31.14
N GLY A 229 5.91 -1.84 -29.92
CA GLY A 229 5.09 -1.16 -28.93
C GLY A 229 3.58 -1.20 -29.22
N ARG A 230 3.12 -2.04 -30.17
CA ARG A 230 1.71 -2.19 -30.47
C ARG A 230 1.05 -3.11 -29.45
N ARG A 231 -0.16 -2.75 -29.02
CA ARG A 231 -0.98 -3.59 -28.15
C ARG A 231 -1.49 -4.81 -28.90
N VAL A 232 -1.17 -6.00 -28.40
CA VAL A 232 -1.68 -7.27 -28.90
C VAL A 232 -2.26 -8.08 -27.74
N ALA A 233 -3.16 -9.02 -28.05
CA ALA A 233 -3.69 -9.96 -27.08
C ALA A 233 -2.80 -11.21 -27.01
N LEU A 234 -2.45 -11.64 -25.79
CA LEU A 234 -1.76 -12.89 -25.49
C LEU A 234 -2.67 -13.75 -24.62
N ARG A 235 -2.84 -15.00 -24.97
CA ARG A 235 -3.54 -15.97 -24.13
C ARG A 235 -2.55 -16.67 -23.21
N VAL A 236 -2.74 -16.51 -21.90
CA VAL A 236 -1.87 -17.05 -20.86
C VAL A 236 -2.64 -18.13 -20.11
N PRO A 237 -2.18 -19.39 -20.13
CA PRO A 237 -2.74 -20.45 -19.30
C PRO A 237 -2.56 -20.17 -17.81
N ALA A 238 -3.53 -20.54 -17.00
CA ALA A 238 -3.46 -20.36 -15.56
C ALA A 238 -2.24 -21.06 -14.94
N ALA A 239 -1.83 -22.20 -15.46
CA ALA A 239 -0.64 -22.92 -15.02
C ALA A 239 0.69 -22.14 -15.18
N GLU A 240 0.69 -21.04 -15.93
CA GLU A 240 1.86 -20.16 -16.06
C GLU A 240 1.93 -19.08 -14.98
N VAL A 241 0.88 -18.93 -14.19
CA VAL A 241 0.72 -17.89 -13.15
C VAL A 241 0.78 -18.49 -11.74
N GLN A 242 0.79 -19.81 -11.64
CA GLN A 242 0.88 -20.61 -10.40
C GLN A 242 2.36 -20.85 -9.94
#